data_243ea96c91dfaa9874727e67a9fa6693
#
_entry.id   243ea96c91dfaa9874727e67a9fa6693
#
_cell.length_a   1.000
_cell.length_b   1.000
_cell.length_c   1.000
_cell.angle_alpha   90.00
_cell.angle_beta   90.00
_cell.angle_gamma   90.00
#
_symmetry.space_group_name_H-M   'P 1'
#
loop_
_entity.id
_entity.type
_entity.pdbx_description
1 polymer ?
#
loop_
_entity_poly.entity_id
_entity_poly.type
_entity_poly.pdbx_seq_one_letter_code
_entity_poly.pdbx_strand_id
1 'polypeptide(L)'
;MVTKEQVMKALESVFDPEFPISVVDMGLIYDVKVSKASVSVSMTLTNPGCPMSSVIVNMVKNKIEGLKGVKAAEIELTFDPPWTPEMLSSTAKKKLGL
;
A
#
# COMPACT_ATOMS: atom_id res chain seq x y z
N MET A 1 -3.22 19.32 8.21
CA MET A 1 -2.46 18.19 8.75
C MET A 1 -2.95 16.88 8.12
N VAL A 2 -2.04 16.05 7.63
CA VAL A 2 -2.42 14.80 7.00
C VAL A 2 -2.93 13.80 8.06
N THR A 3 -3.92 12.99 7.69
CA THR A 3 -4.49 11.97 8.57
C THR A 3 -4.26 10.57 7.99
N LYS A 4 -4.35 9.56 8.85
CA LYS A 4 -4.26 8.17 8.43
C LYS A 4 -5.30 7.86 7.34
N GLU A 5 -6.52 8.39 7.49
CA GLU A 5 -7.60 8.18 6.53
C GLU A 5 -7.26 8.78 5.17
N GLN A 6 -6.66 9.95 5.14
CA GLN A 6 -6.22 10.59 3.90
C GLN A 6 -5.14 9.76 3.21
N VAL A 7 -4.22 9.20 3.97
CA VAL A 7 -3.18 8.33 3.44
C VAL A 7 -3.79 7.06 2.84
N MET A 8 -4.68 6.41 3.57
CA MET A 8 -5.33 5.20 3.10
C MET A 8 -6.13 5.46 1.82
N LYS A 9 -6.86 6.57 1.78
CA LYS A 9 -7.64 6.94 0.60
C LYS A 9 -6.74 7.18 -0.62
N ALA A 10 -5.60 7.84 -0.42
CA ALA A 10 -4.65 8.06 -1.49
C ALA A 10 -4.09 6.73 -2.02
N LEU A 11 -3.83 5.78 -1.13
CA LEU A 11 -3.31 4.48 -1.52
C LEU A 11 -4.33 3.64 -2.30
N GLU A 12 -5.62 3.94 -2.18
CA GLU A 12 -6.65 3.27 -2.99
C GLU A 12 -6.48 3.53 -4.48
N SER A 13 -5.74 4.56 -4.86
CA SER A 13 -5.45 4.88 -6.26
C SER A 13 -4.10 4.32 -6.75
N VAL A 14 -3.37 3.64 -5.90
CA VAL A 14 -2.13 2.97 -6.28
C VAL A 14 -2.44 1.52 -6.62
N PHE A 15 -2.22 1.14 -7.88
CA PHE A 15 -2.54 -0.19 -8.37
C PHE A 15 -1.28 -1.02 -8.55
N ASP A 16 -1.38 -2.31 -8.23
CA ASP A 16 -0.33 -3.27 -8.54
C ASP A 16 -0.22 -3.35 -10.07
N PRO A 17 0.99 -3.24 -10.66
CA PRO A 17 1.13 -3.28 -12.11
C PRO A 17 0.69 -4.59 -12.75
N GLU A 18 0.59 -5.67 -11.98
CA GLU A 18 0.15 -6.97 -12.49
C GLU A 18 -1.35 -7.20 -12.35
N PHE A 19 -2.03 -6.42 -11.49
CA PHE A 19 -3.45 -6.60 -11.19
C PHE A 19 -4.18 -5.27 -11.23
N PRO A 20 -5.41 -5.24 -11.77
CA PRO A 20 -6.21 -4.00 -11.79
C PRO A 20 -6.88 -3.73 -10.44
N ILE A 21 -6.14 -3.85 -9.37
CA ILE A 21 -6.64 -3.74 -7.98
C ILE A 21 -5.65 -2.92 -7.19
N SER A 22 -6.16 -2.02 -6.34
CA SER A 22 -5.30 -1.17 -5.54
C SER A 22 -4.52 -1.96 -4.49
N VAL A 23 -3.40 -1.40 -4.03
CA VAL A 23 -2.60 -2.02 -2.98
C VAL A 23 -3.39 -2.17 -1.68
N VAL A 24 -4.37 -1.30 -1.44
CA VAL A 24 -5.24 -1.41 -0.26
C VAL A 24 -6.16 -2.61 -0.38
N ASP A 25 -6.82 -2.75 -1.54
CA ASP A 25 -7.73 -3.88 -1.77
C ASP A 25 -7.00 -5.21 -1.86
N MET A 26 -5.74 -5.19 -2.29
CA MET A 26 -4.90 -6.39 -2.30
C MET A 26 -4.52 -6.86 -0.90
N GLY A 27 -4.73 -6.02 0.11
CA GLY A 27 -4.32 -6.37 1.47
C GLY A 27 -2.82 -6.23 1.70
N LEU A 28 -2.15 -5.41 0.90
CA LEU A 28 -0.71 -5.22 0.99
C LEU A 28 -0.29 -4.21 2.06
N ILE A 29 -1.21 -3.36 2.49
CA ILE A 29 -0.93 -2.33 3.49
C ILE A 29 -1.26 -2.86 4.88
N TYR A 30 -0.24 -3.05 5.70
CA TYR A 30 -0.43 -3.62 7.04
C TYR A 30 -0.64 -2.57 8.13
N ASP A 31 0.05 -1.44 8.03
CA ASP A 31 -0.07 -0.39 9.03
C ASP A 31 0.29 0.96 8.42
N VAL A 32 -0.34 2.00 8.92
CA VAL A 32 -0.05 3.38 8.54
C VAL A 32 0.08 4.20 9.81
N LYS A 33 1.21 4.86 9.99
CA LYS A 33 1.46 5.75 11.12
C LYS A 33 1.72 7.15 10.62
N VAL A 34 1.01 8.11 11.18
CA VAL A 34 1.20 9.51 10.85
C VAL A 34 1.70 10.24 12.11
N SER A 35 2.83 10.91 11.96
CA SER A 35 3.41 11.72 13.04
C SER A 35 3.79 13.08 12.46
N LYS A 36 3.03 14.12 12.81
CA LYS A 36 3.22 15.47 12.25
C LYS A 36 3.18 15.43 10.72
N ALA A 37 4.28 15.75 10.05
CA ALA A 37 4.36 15.75 8.59
C ALA A 37 5.04 14.49 8.04
N SER A 38 5.30 13.50 8.89
CA SER A 38 5.95 12.24 8.50
C SER A 38 4.92 11.13 8.48
N VAL A 39 4.97 10.29 7.44
CA VAL A 39 4.10 9.13 7.29
C VAL A 39 4.97 7.89 7.17
N SER A 40 4.66 6.87 7.94
CA SER A 40 5.34 5.58 7.87
C SER A 40 4.31 4.51 7.52
N VAL A 41 4.61 3.71 6.51
CA VAL A 41 3.70 2.65 6.04
C VAL A 41 4.44 1.32 6.09
N SER A 42 3.82 0.34 6.75
CA SER A 42 4.29 -1.05 6.70
C SER A 42 3.45 -1.78 5.67
N MET A 43 4.10 -2.38 4.69
CA MET A 43 3.40 -3.08 3.63
C MET A 43 4.14 -4.36 3.23
N THR A 44 3.44 -5.21 2.52
CA THR A 44 4.01 -6.44 1.99
C THR A 44 3.74 -6.55 0.49
N LEU A 45 4.22 -7.63 -0.11
CA LEU A 45 3.97 -7.96 -1.52
C LEU A 45 3.48 -9.40 -1.59
N THR A 46 2.87 -9.75 -2.72
CA THR A 46 2.34 -11.11 -2.91
C THR A 46 3.42 -12.17 -3.00
N ASN A 47 4.63 -11.77 -3.39
CA ASN A 47 5.75 -12.68 -3.55
C ASN A 47 7.05 -11.97 -3.14
N PRO A 48 7.81 -12.52 -2.18
CA PRO A 48 9.08 -11.92 -1.74
C PRO A 48 10.10 -11.75 -2.86
N GLY A 49 10.03 -12.59 -3.89
CA GLY A 49 10.94 -12.51 -5.04
C GLY A 49 10.42 -11.66 -6.18
N CYS A 50 9.37 -10.88 -5.96
CA CYS A 50 8.75 -10.06 -7.01
C CYS A 50 9.74 -9.03 -7.57
N PRO A 51 10.05 -9.06 -8.89
CA PRO A 51 10.97 -8.09 -9.47
C PRO A 51 10.39 -6.68 -9.53
N MET A 52 9.09 -6.53 -9.33
CA MET A 52 8.41 -5.24 -9.33
C MET A 52 8.32 -4.61 -7.93
N SER A 53 8.98 -5.20 -6.93
CA SER A 53 8.88 -4.73 -5.55
C SER A 53 9.31 -3.26 -5.40
N SER A 54 10.42 -2.88 -6.01
CA SER A 54 10.90 -1.51 -5.94
C SER A 54 9.95 -0.53 -6.62
N VAL A 55 9.32 -0.96 -7.72
CA VAL A 55 8.35 -0.13 -8.44
C VAL A 55 7.14 0.15 -7.56
N ILE A 56 6.58 -0.89 -6.96
CA ILE A 56 5.38 -0.76 -6.11
C ILE A 56 5.69 0.11 -4.90
N VAL A 57 6.81 -0.12 -4.22
CA VAL A 57 7.22 0.67 -3.06
C VAL A 57 7.40 2.14 -3.43
N ASN A 58 8.03 2.41 -4.56
CA ASN A 58 8.22 3.78 -5.03
C ASN A 58 6.89 4.45 -5.39
N MET A 59 5.96 3.72 -5.98
CA MET A 59 4.64 4.24 -6.30
C MET A 59 3.90 4.66 -5.03
N VAL A 60 3.94 3.82 -3.99
CA VAL A 60 3.31 4.12 -2.70
C VAL A 60 3.97 5.34 -2.06
N LYS A 61 5.29 5.35 -2.02
CA LYS A 61 6.04 6.47 -1.43
C LYS A 61 5.74 7.78 -2.14
N ASN A 62 5.82 7.78 -3.47
CA ASN A 62 5.57 8.99 -4.25
C ASN A 62 4.15 9.50 -4.08
N LYS A 63 3.18 8.59 -4.00
CA LYS A 63 1.80 8.97 -3.80
C LYS A 63 1.60 9.67 -2.47
N ILE A 64 2.19 9.13 -1.41
CA ILE A 64 2.08 9.71 -0.06
C ILE A 64 2.80 11.05 0.01
N GLU A 65 4.01 11.14 -0.56
CA GLU A 65 4.77 12.39 -0.56
C GLU A 65 4.08 13.51 -1.33
N GLY A 66 3.21 13.15 -2.28
CA GLY A 66 2.42 14.12 -3.01
C GLY A 66 1.23 14.68 -2.25
N LEU A 67 0.91 14.12 -1.09
CA LEU A 67 -0.21 14.62 -0.28
C LEU A 67 0.17 15.92 0.42
N LYS A 68 -0.78 16.86 0.45
CA LYS A 68 -0.58 18.11 1.15
C LYS A 68 -0.36 17.86 2.64
N GLY A 69 0.71 18.43 3.18
CA GLY A 69 1.05 18.30 4.58
C GLY A 69 2.05 17.18 4.88
N VAL A 70 2.43 16.40 3.88
CA VAL A 70 3.44 15.36 4.05
C VAL A 70 4.80 15.89 3.59
N LYS A 71 5.78 15.84 4.48
CA LYS A 71 7.17 16.21 4.17
C LYS A 71 8.05 15.01 3.94
N ALA A 72 7.73 13.88 4.58
CA ALA A 72 8.52 12.67 4.44
C ALA A 72 7.61 11.46 4.49
N ALA A 73 7.93 10.47 3.67
CA ALA A 73 7.24 9.19 3.69
C ALA A 73 8.28 8.09 3.77
N GLU A 74 8.06 7.13 4.65
CA GLU A 74 8.93 5.98 4.82
C GLU A 74 8.10 4.73 4.63
N ILE A 75 8.58 3.83 3.77
CA ILE A 75 7.90 2.58 3.48
C ILE A 75 8.75 1.44 4.01
N GLU A 76 8.18 0.67 4.93
CA GLU A 76 8.81 -0.52 5.47
C GLU A 76 8.20 -1.74 4.79
N LEU A 77 9.03 -2.52 4.11
CA LEU A 77 8.59 -3.74 3.45
C LEU A 77 8.78 -4.91 4.41
N THR A 78 7.71 -5.65 4.67
CA THR A 78 7.75 -6.81 5.56
C THR A 78 7.02 -7.99 4.92
N PHE A 79 7.48 -9.20 5.23
CA PHE A 79 6.85 -10.43 4.76
C PHE A 79 6.36 -11.27 5.95
N ASP A 80 6.17 -10.63 7.10
CA ASP A 80 5.66 -11.29 8.30
C ASP A 80 4.51 -10.45 8.87
N PRO A 81 3.27 -10.95 8.84
CA PRO A 81 2.86 -12.25 8.29
C PRO A 81 2.93 -12.27 6.76
N PRO A 82 3.13 -13.45 6.14
CA PRO A 82 3.14 -13.53 4.68
C PRO A 82 1.77 -13.25 4.10
N TRP A 83 1.75 -12.62 2.93
CA TRP A 83 0.51 -12.31 2.24
C TRP A 83 -0.19 -13.60 1.78
N THR A 84 -1.51 -13.64 1.92
CA THR A 84 -2.35 -14.73 1.41
C THR A 84 -3.55 -14.14 0.67
N PRO A 85 -4.17 -14.90 -0.25
CA PRO A 85 -5.38 -14.42 -0.94
C PRO A 85 -6.55 -14.07 -0.01
N GLU A 86 -6.55 -14.59 1.21
CA GLU A 86 -7.58 -14.25 2.19
C GLU A 86 -7.51 -12.78 2.61
N MET A 87 -6.39 -12.14 2.40
CA MET A 87 -6.19 -10.73 2.74
C MET A 87 -6.82 -9.78 1.73
N LEU A 88 -7.26 -10.30 0.58
CA LEU A 88 -7.95 -9.51 -0.42
C LEU A 88 -9.27 -8.97 0.14
N SER A 89 -9.62 -7.73 -0.23
CA SER A 89 -10.93 -7.17 0.10
C SER A 89 -12.03 -7.92 -0.66
N SER A 90 -13.27 -7.75 -0.21
CA SER A 90 -14.42 -8.34 -0.90
C SER A 90 -14.47 -7.89 -2.38
N THR A 91 -14.19 -6.62 -2.61
CA THR A 91 -14.17 -6.05 -3.96
C THR A 91 -13.08 -6.72 -4.81
N ALA A 92 -11.89 -6.89 -4.25
CA ALA A 92 -10.78 -7.54 -4.96
C ALA A 92 -11.10 -8.99 -5.30
N LYS A 93 -11.69 -9.72 -4.35
CA LYS A 93 -12.07 -11.11 -4.58
C LYS A 93 -13.06 -11.23 -5.74
N LYS A 94 -14.04 -10.33 -5.79
CA LYS A 94 -15.02 -10.32 -6.88
C LYS A 94 -14.36 -10.05 -8.23
N LYS A 95 -13.46 -9.08 -8.28
CA LYS A 95 -12.76 -8.73 -9.53
C LYS A 95 -11.87 -9.85 -10.03
N LEU A 96 -11.31 -10.65 -9.13
CA LEU A 96 -10.43 -11.77 -9.49
C LEU A 96 -11.18 -13.08 -9.66
N GLY A 97 -12.48 -13.10 -9.41
CA GLY A 97 -13.29 -14.30 -9.55
C GLY A 97 -13.13 -15.30 -8.43
N LEU A 98 -12.76 -14.83 -7.25
CA LEU A 98 -12.56 -15.70 -6.09
C LEU A 98 -13.76 -15.75 -5.15
#